data_222d8ed2f54547ee29d3b8b26856582a
#
_entry.id   222d8ed2f54547ee29d3b8b26856582a
#
_cell.length_a   1.000
_cell.length_b   1.000
_cell.length_c   1.000
_cell.angle_alpha   90.00
_cell.angle_beta   90.00
_cell.angle_gamma   90.00
#
_symmetry.space_group_name_H-M   'P 1'
#
loop_
_entity.id
_entity.type
_entity.pdbx_description
1 polymer ?
#
loop_
_entity_poly.entity_id
_entity_poly.type
_entity_poly.pdbx_seq_one_letter_code
_entity_poly.pdbx_strand_id
1 'polypeptide(L)'
;MKKPAMVIGAGAVALLVVAVALVLRPGADPVAAQQSSPLAAVAAGPAVARLGNQQVTPQELQALLATVPPATREQLRGNREALERWLRTRLAEKVVLEQADAQGWAQRPDVVRQTRAATEQIVFRDYLRSVSTVPADYPSTAELQQAYDAGKGNWQTPALYRVSQIFLAVPDAQSLEAVRKQATELSKKAQGTPADFAALATQYSQDRLTAERGGDTGLQPLQQLVPEVRGAVAKLKVGAVSEPVQSAAGFHVIKLTEQQPARTATLDELRDQLTQALRAQRQEQIAQAYLDGMLNTATLSIDGAELNKVLESNQ
;
A
#
# COMPACT_ATOMS: atom_id res chain seq x y z
N MET A 1 -31.83 -8.48 8.71
CA MET A 1 -30.56 -9.10 8.30
C MET A 1 -29.63 -7.98 7.82
N LYS A 2 -28.65 -7.59 8.65
CA LYS A 2 -27.72 -6.47 8.37
C LYS A 2 -26.48 -7.05 7.67
N LYS A 3 -26.17 -6.54 6.47
CA LYS A 3 -24.91 -6.87 5.76
C LYS A 3 -23.79 -6.01 6.33
N PRO A 4 -22.59 -6.54 6.59
CA PRO A 4 -21.47 -5.75 7.02
C PRO A 4 -20.80 -5.04 5.83
N ALA A 5 -20.49 -3.77 5.99
CA ALA A 5 -19.70 -2.98 5.06
C ALA A 5 -18.22 -3.43 5.13
N MET A 6 -17.64 -3.71 3.98
CA MET A 6 -16.24 -4.09 3.82
C MET A 6 -15.37 -2.82 3.83
N VAL A 7 -14.67 -2.61 4.94
CA VAL A 7 -13.65 -1.56 5.09
C VAL A 7 -12.35 -2.10 4.51
N ILE A 8 -11.87 -1.49 3.41
CA ILE A 8 -10.54 -1.75 2.88
C ILE A 8 -9.55 -0.98 3.76
N GLY A 9 -8.93 -1.69 4.70
CA GLY A 9 -7.85 -1.16 5.51
C GLY A 9 -6.54 -1.11 4.73
N ALA A 10 -5.93 0.07 4.67
CA ALA A 10 -4.56 0.25 4.20
C ALA A 10 -3.61 -0.52 5.12
N GLY A 11 -2.95 -1.56 4.58
CA GLY A 11 -1.97 -2.35 5.29
C GLY A 11 -0.70 -1.55 5.57
N ALA A 12 -0.54 -1.10 6.79
CA ALA A 12 0.75 -0.64 7.29
C ALA A 12 1.67 -1.84 7.47
N VAL A 13 2.76 -1.88 6.73
CA VAL A 13 3.84 -2.85 6.94
C VAL A 13 4.54 -2.49 8.25
N ALA A 14 4.18 -3.17 9.32
CA ALA A 14 4.89 -3.10 10.60
C ALA A 14 6.20 -3.85 10.47
N LEU A 15 7.32 -3.11 10.46
CA LEU A 15 8.66 -3.65 10.68
C LEU A 15 8.75 -4.13 12.14
N LEU A 16 8.65 -5.44 12.36
CA LEU A 16 8.93 -6.09 13.64
C LEU A 16 10.45 -6.02 13.89
N VAL A 17 10.86 -5.01 14.64
CA VAL A 17 12.20 -4.99 15.28
C VAL A 17 12.13 -5.92 16.49
N VAL A 18 12.61 -7.15 16.35
CA VAL A 18 12.83 -8.05 17.48
C VAL A 18 14.08 -7.57 18.21
N ALA A 19 13.89 -6.87 19.33
CA ALA A 19 14.96 -6.59 20.26
C ALA A 19 15.25 -7.87 21.06
N VAL A 20 16.34 -8.56 20.72
CA VAL A 20 16.89 -9.66 21.53
C VAL A 20 17.63 -9.04 22.72
N ALA A 21 17.00 -9.04 23.87
CA ALA A 21 17.66 -8.72 25.14
C ALA A 21 18.58 -9.88 25.54
N LEU A 22 19.89 -9.65 25.43
CA LEU A 22 20.91 -10.57 25.93
C LEU A 22 20.95 -10.50 27.44
N VAL A 23 20.43 -11.50 28.15
CA VAL A 23 20.60 -11.67 29.59
C VAL A 23 22.00 -12.25 29.84
N LEU A 24 22.94 -11.41 30.27
CA LEU A 24 24.25 -11.83 30.75
C LEU A 24 24.09 -12.54 32.09
N ARG A 25 24.37 -13.83 32.15
CA ARG A 25 24.65 -14.57 33.40
C ARG A 25 26.15 -14.54 33.67
N PRO A 26 26.60 -14.15 34.86
CA PRO A 26 28.02 -14.26 35.25
C PRO A 26 28.29 -15.66 35.79
N GLY A 27 29.34 -16.30 35.29
CA GLY A 27 29.99 -17.43 35.95
C GLY A 27 30.13 -18.69 35.10
N ALA A 28 31.24 -18.81 34.35
CA ALA A 28 31.91 -20.07 34.04
C ALA A 28 33.37 -19.77 33.68
N ASP A 29 34.25 -20.55 34.24
CA ASP A 29 35.72 -20.44 34.20
C ASP A 29 36.34 -20.46 32.80
N PRO A 30 37.61 -19.97 32.63
CA PRO A 30 38.22 -19.86 31.31
C PRO A 30 38.70 -21.23 30.84
N VAL A 31 37.98 -21.80 29.83
CA VAL A 31 38.48 -22.92 29.06
C VAL A 31 39.50 -22.39 28.04
N ALA A 32 40.68 -23.03 28.04
CA ALA A 32 41.85 -22.71 27.27
C ALA A 32 41.56 -22.34 25.80
N ALA A 33 42.20 -21.26 25.36
CA ALA A 33 42.24 -20.81 23.98
C ALA A 33 42.81 -21.90 23.06
N GLN A 34 41.96 -22.62 22.36
CA GLN A 34 42.37 -23.37 21.17
C GLN A 34 42.65 -22.38 20.06
N GLN A 35 43.90 -22.32 19.64
CA GLN A 35 44.37 -21.57 18.50
C GLN A 35 43.58 -22.03 17.26
N SER A 36 42.68 -21.20 16.79
CA SER A 36 42.02 -21.37 15.50
C SER A 36 43.08 -21.24 14.37
N SER A 37 43.33 -22.32 13.70
CA SER A 37 44.05 -22.34 12.41
C SER A 37 43.52 -21.28 11.46
N PRO A 38 44.35 -20.59 10.70
CA PRO A 38 43.85 -19.62 9.71
C PRO A 38 43.07 -20.36 8.64
N LEU A 39 41.74 -20.22 8.69
CA LEU A 39 40.85 -20.65 7.60
C LEU A 39 41.32 -20.01 6.31
N ALA A 40 41.57 -20.84 5.32
CA ALA A 40 42.01 -20.49 3.97
C ALA A 40 41.20 -19.29 3.47
N ALA A 41 41.90 -18.22 3.11
CA ALA A 41 41.31 -17.07 2.48
C ALA A 41 40.64 -17.52 1.17
N VAL A 42 39.34 -17.63 1.17
CA VAL A 42 38.55 -17.80 -0.05
C VAL A 42 38.89 -16.60 -0.93
N ALA A 43 39.44 -16.89 -2.12
CA ALA A 43 39.85 -15.90 -3.12
C ALA A 43 38.69 -14.93 -3.36
N ALA A 44 38.80 -13.73 -2.80
CA ALA A 44 37.74 -12.77 -2.75
C ALA A 44 37.65 -12.08 -4.12
N GLY A 45 36.67 -12.52 -4.92
CA GLY A 45 36.19 -11.74 -6.04
C GLY A 45 35.65 -10.38 -5.59
N PRO A 46 35.32 -9.46 -6.51
CA PRO A 46 34.80 -8.14 -6.15
C PRO A 46 33.50 -8.34 -5.36
N ALA A 47 33.46 -7.81 -4.14
CA ALA A 47 32.29 -7.82 -3.26
C ALA A 47 31.80 -6.39 -3.04
N VAL A 48 30.50 -6.20 -3.11
CA VAL A 48 29.84 -4.92 -2.81
C VAL A 48 29.76 -4.68 -1.30
N ALA A 49 29.57 -5.76 -0.54
CA ALA A 49 29.52 -5.72 0.93
C ALA A 49 30.01 -7.04 1.54
N ARG A 50 30.55 -6.99 2.77
CA ARG A 50 31.07 -8.15 3.52
C ARG A 50 30.71 -8.05 5.00
N LEU A 51 30.44 -9.22 5.61
CA LEU A 51 30.26 -9.37 7.05
C LEU A 51 30.81 -10.74 7.47
N GLY A 52 31.93 -10.77 8.18
CA GLY A 52 32.65 -12.00 8.47
C GLY A 52 33.04 -12.74 7.19
N ASN A 53 32.66 -14.01 7.06
CA ASN A 53 32.87 -14.84 5.90
C ASN A 53 31.82 -14.64 4.80
N GLN A 54 30.75 -13.94 5.08
CA GLN A 54 29.68 -13.69 4.14
C GLN A 54 29.95 -12.44 3.31
N GLN A 55 29.60 -12.52 2.02
CA GLN A 55 29.73 -11.40 1.08
C GLN A 55 28.53 -11.33 0.15
N VAL A 56 28.32 -10.16 -0.42
CA VAL A 56 27.40 -9.91 -1.53
C VAL A 56 28.22 -9.44 -2.72
N THR A 57 28.20 -10.22 -3.80
CA THR A 57 28.85 -9.85 -5.06
C THR A 57 27.98 -8.89 -5.88
N PRO A 58 28.52 -8.19 -6.91
CA PRO A 58 27.72 -7.37 -7.80
C PRO A 58 26.59 -8.13 -8.50
N GLN A 59 26.84 -9.35 -8.94
CA GLN A 59 25.83 -10.22 -9.58
C GLN A 59 24.72 -10.59 -8.61
N GLU A 60 25.10 -10.96 -7.37
CA GLU A 60 24.13 -11.28 -6.33
C GLU A 60 23.30 -10.07 -5.93
N LEU A 61 23.89 -8.87 -5.84
CA LEU A 61 23.15 -7.66 -5.60
C LEU A 61 22.11 -7.39 -6.70
N GLN A 62 22.47 -7.59 -7.97
CA GLN A 62 21.54 -7.44 -9.08
C GLN A 62 20.38 -8.44 -8.99
N ALA A 63 20.67 -9.70 -8.67
CA ALA A 63 19.65 -10.73 -8.48
C ALA A 63 18.73 -10.40 -7.30
N LEU A 64 19.28 -9.97 -6.17
CA LEU A 64 18.50 -9.55 -4.99
C LEU A 64 17.61 -8.35 -5.31
N LEU A 65 18.13 -7.33 -6.01
CA LEU A 65 17.34 -6.16 -6.42
C LEU A 65 16.24 -6.54 -7.43
N ALA A 66 16.42 -7.58 -8.23
CA ALA A 66 15.38 -8.05 -9.15
C ALA A 66 14.16 -8.64 -8.42
N THR A 67 14.34 -9.21 -7.23
CA THR A 67 13.25 -9.75 -6.40
C THR A 67 12.47 -8.69 -5.63
N VAL A 68 13.01 -7.46 -5.52
CA VAL A 68 12.37 -6.37 -4.79
C VAL A 68 11.32 -5.68 -5.66
N PRO A 69 10.15 -5.28 -5.10
CA PRO A 69 9.13 -4.52 -5.82
C PRO A 69 9.70 -3.27 -6.52
N PRO A 70 9.21 -2.90 -7.73
CA PRO A 70 9.77 -1.82 -8.53
C PRO A 70 9.93 -0.49 -7.77
N ALA A 71 8.91 -0.06 -7.03
CA ALA A 71 8.96 1.19 -6.26
C ALA A 71 10.07 1.18 -5.19
N THR A 72 10.22 0.05 -4.45
CA THR A 72 11.29 -0.10 -3.45
C THR A 72 12.66 -0.16 -4.11
N ARG A 73 12.76 -0.81 -5.27
CA ARG A 73 14.01 -0.87 -6.06
C ARG A 73 14.49 0.52 -6.47
N GLU A 74 13.58 1.38 -6.94
CA GLU A 74 13.91 2.77 -7.29
C GLU A 74 14.35 3.59 -6.07
N GLN A 75 13.69 3.43 -4.93
CA GLN A 75 14.10 4.05 -3.66
C GLN A 75 15.52 3.62 -3.25
N LEU A 76 15.84 2.32 -3.35
CA LEU A 76 17.16 1.81 -3.02
C LEU A 76 18.23 2.31 -4.00
N ARG A 77 17.91 2.47 -5.29
CA ARG A 77 18.83 3.04 -6.30
C ARG A 77 19.11 4.53 -6.10
N GLY A 78 18.08 5.26 -5.70
CA GLY A 78 18.15 6.71 -5.49
C GLY A 78 18.71 7.13 -4.13
N ASN A 79 18.82 6.21 -3.16
CA ASN A 79 19.26 6.51 -1.79
C ASN A 79 20.33 5.52 -1.31
N ARG A 80 21.59 5.98 -1.34
CA ARG A 80 22.76 5.18 -0.96
C ARG A 80 22.69 4.67 0.48
N GLU A 81 22.25 5.52 1.42
CA GLU A 81 22.13 5.09 2.83
C GLU A 81 21.07 4.02 3.03
N ALA A 82 19.94 4.11 2.31
CA ALA A 82 18.90 3.09 2.34
C ALA A 82 19.43 1.77 1.78
N LEU A 83 20.19 1.81 0.66
CA LEU A 83 20.83 0.64 0.08
C LEU A 83 21.83 0.00 1.02
N GLU A 84 22.67 0.79 1.68
CA GLU A 84 23.65 0.29 2.65
C GLU A 84 22.98 -0.35 3.87
N ARG A 85 21.92 0.24 4.43
CA ARG A 85 21.12 -0.37 5.51
C ARG A 85 20.49 -1.69 5.06
N TRP A 86 19.92 -1.71 3.87
CA TRP A 86 19.32 -2.92 3.30
C TRP A 86 20.36 -4.03 3.10
N LEU A 87 21.56 -3.71 2.58
CA LEU A 87 22.66 -4.67 2.44
C LEU A 87 23.15 -5.22 3.77
N ARG A 88 23.25 -4.40 4.82
CA ARG A 88 23.60 -4.86 6.18
C ARG A 88 22.60 -5.91 6.68
N THR A 89 21.30 -5.65 6.48
CA THR A 89 20.26 -6.62 6.85
C THR A 89 20.42 -7.93 6.09
N ARG A 90 20.67 -7.88 4.77
CA ARG A 90 20.89 -9.09 3.94
C ARG A 90 22.12 -9.88 4.36
N LEU A 91 23.21 -9.21 4.71
CA LEU A 91 24.40 -9.88 5.22
C LEU A 91 24.15 -10.51 6.60
N ALA A 92 23.45 -9.82 7.49
CA ALA A 92 23.08 -10.39 8.80
C ALA A 92 22.20 -11.65 8.64
N GLU A 93 21.23 -11.63 7.72
CA GLU A 93 20.41 -12.81 7.37
C GLU A 93 21.28 -13.98 6.89
N LYS A 94 22.27 -13.72 6.01
CA LYS A 94 23.20 -14.76 5.54
C LYS A 94 24.01 -15.40 6.68
N VAL A 95 24.51 -14.57 7.62
CA VAL A 95 25.25 -15.08 8.78
C VAL A 95 24.35 -15.94 9.69
N VAL A 96 23.10 -15.52 9.92
CA VAL A 96 22.13 -16.30 10.70
C VAL A 96 21.81 -17.63 10.01
N LEU A 97 21.61 -17.61 8.68
CA LEU A 97 21.36 -18.84 7.91
C LEU A 97 22.56 -19.79 7.95
N GLU A 98 23.80 -19.29 7.85
CA GLU A 98 25.02 -20.10 8.00
C GLU A 98 25.08 -20.78 9.37
N GLN A 99 24.74 -20.05 10.44
CA GLN A 99 24.66 -20.63 11.78
C GLN A 99 23.55 -21.69 11.91
N ALA A 100 22.40 -21.43 11.31
CA ALA A 100 21.29 -22.37 11.29
C ALA A 100 21.68 -23.68 10.57
N ASP A 101 22.34 -23.55 9.40
CA ASP A 101 22.84 -24.71 8.64
C ASP A 101 23.88 -25.51 9.43
N ALA A 102 24.84 -24.82 10.10
CA ALA A 102 25.82 -25.47 10.95
C ALA A 102 25.19 -26.23 12.13
N GLN A 103 24.00 -25.82 12.58
CA GLN A 103 23.23 -26.48 13.65
C GLN A 103 22.20 -27.50 13.11
N GLY A 104 22.16 -27.77 11.82
CA GLY A 104 21.24 -28.72 11.21
C GLY A 104 19.78 -28.30 11.21
N TRP A 105 19.48 -26.97 11.27
CA TRP A 105 18.09 -26.49 11.32
C TRP A 105 17.26 -26.88 10.09
N ALA A 106 17.87 -26.91 8.92
CA ALA A 106 17.18 -27.30 7.67
C ALA A 106 16.73 -28.78 7.67
N GLN A 107 17.39 -29.64 8.49
CA GLN A 107 17.10 -31.07 8.64
C GLN A 107 16.07 -31.39 9.73
N ARG A 108 15.65 -30.41 10.52
CA ARG A 108 14.65 -30.63 11.57
C ARG A 108 13.32 -31.08 10.95
N PRO A 109 12.63 -32.09 11.53
CA PRO A 109 11.41 -32.63 10.95
C PRO A 109 10.29 -31.62 10.73
N ASP A 110 10.17 -30.62 11.60
CA ASP A 110 9.22 -29.50 11.50
C ASP A 110 9.56 -28.58 10.32
N VAL A 111 10.83 -28.23 10.14
CA VAL A 111 11.31 -27.39 9.02
C VAL A 111 11.14 -28.11 7.69
N VAL A 112 11.53 -29.39 7.63
CA VAL A 112 11.36 -30.21 6.43
C VAL A 112 9.90 -30.28 5.99
N ARG A 113 8.98 -30.53 6.94
CA ARG A 113 7.53 -30.53 6.63
C ARG A 113 7.04 -29.19 6.10
N GLN A 114 7.44 -28.09 6.73
CA GLN A 114 7.04 -26.74 6.32
C GLN A 114 7.61 -26.38 4.94
N THR A 115 8.88 -26.69 4.69
CA THR A 115 9.53 -26.46 3.39
C THR A 115 8.85 -27.25 2.28
N ARG A 116 8.53 -28.52 2.54
CA ARG A 116 7.82 -29.37 1.59
C ARG A 116 6.44 -28.78 1.27
N ALA A 117 5.65 -28.43 2.28
CA ALA A 117 4.34 -27.83 2.08
C ALA A 117 4.41 -26.50 1.30
N ALA A 118 5.40 -25.65 1.61
CA ALA A 118 5.63 -24.41 0.87
C ALA A 118 6.01 -24.68 -0.61
N THR A 119 6.85 -25.66 -0.86
CA THR A 119 7.23 -26.08 -2.22
C THR A 119 6.03 -26.59 -3.01
N GLU A 120 5.22 -27.46 -2.41
CA GLU A 120 3.99 -27.99 -3.03
C GLU A 120 3.02 -26.88 -3.40
N GLN A 121 2.83 -25.88 -2.52
CA GLN A 121 1.97 -24.71 -2.79
C GLN A 121 2.51 -23.85 -3.94
N ILE A 122 3.83 -23.63 -3.99
CA ILE A 122 4.45 -22.86 -5.08
C ILE A 122 4.27 -23.59 -6.42
N VAL A 123 4.59 -24.87 -6.46
CA VAL A 123 4.45 -25.70 -7.67
C VAL A 123 3.01 -25.75 -8.14
N PHE A 124 2.05 -26.00 -7.23
CA PHE A 124 0.62 -26.02 -7.54
C PHE A 124 0.16 -24.70 -8.15
N ARG A 125 0.46 -23.59 -7.48
CA ARG A 125 0.04 -22.27 -7.94
C ARG A 125 0.64 -21.91 -9.30
N ASP A 126 1.95 -22.15 -9.49
CA ASP A 126 2.64 -21.73 -10.70
C ASP A 126 2.28 -22.65 -11.88
N TYR A 127 2.10 -23.95 -11.63
CA TYR A 127 1.57 -24.87 -12.62
C TYR A 127 0.14 -24.52 -13.04
N LEU A 128 -0.76 -24.31 -12.07
CA LEU A 128 -2.15 -23.92 -12.34
C LEU A 128 -2.20 -22.63 -13.16
N ARG A 129 -1.36 -21.65 -12.83
CA ARG A 129 -1.23 -20.42 -13.62
C ARG A 129 -0.80 -20.68 -15.06
N SER A 130 0.13 -21.61 -15.26
CA SER A 130 0.65 -21.95 -16.61
C SER A 130 -0.41 -22.58 -17.49
N VAL A 131 -1.27 -23.44 -16.92
CA VAL A 131 -2.35 -24.12 -17.67
C VAL A 131 -3.65 -23.31 -17.76
N SER A 132 -3.74 -22.18 -17.04
CA SER A 132 -4.89 -21.26 -17.07
C SER A 132 -4.58 -19.94 -17.79
N THR A 133 -3.68 -19.97 -18.76
CA THR A 133 -3.29 -18.76 -19.50
C THR A 133 -4.46 -18.24 -20.34
N VAL A 134 -4.73 -16.95 -20.19
CA VAL A 134 -5.76 -16.23 -20.96
C VAL A 134 -5.17 -15.77 -22.30
N PRO A 135 -5.87 -15.94 -23.44
CA PRO A 135 -5.40 -15.47 -24.75
C PRO A 135 -5.00 -13.99 -24.74
N ALA A 136 -3.99 -13.65 -25.54
CA ALA A 136 -3.44 -12.28 -25.54
C ALA A 136 -4.44 -11.23 -26.03
N ASP A 137 -5.33 -11.63 -26.96
CA ASP A 137 -6.38 -10.81 -27.58
C ASP A 137 -7.68 -10.73 -26.76
N TYR A 138 -7.76 -11.40 -25.61
CA TYR A 138 -8.89 -11.29 -24.68
C TYR A 138 -8.66 -10.15 -23.68
N PRO A 139 -9.70 -9.38 -23.31
CA PRO A 139 -11.03 -9.39 -23.86
C PRO A 139 -11.10 -8.65 -25.22
N SER A 140 -12.03 -9.06 -26.07
CA SER A 140 -12.40 -8.32 -27.27
C SER A 140 -13.07 -6.99 -26.91
N THR A 141 -13.14 -6.08 -27.90
CA THR A 141 -13.87 -4.81 -27.74
C THR A 141 -15.35 -5.02 -27.39
N ALA A 142 -15.97 -6.07 -27.95
CA ALA A 142 -17.37 -6.40 -27.66
C ALA A 142 -17.57 -6.85 -26.20
N GLU A 143 -16.65 -7.67 -25.67
CA GLU A 143 -16.70 -8.12 -24.28
C GLU A 143 -16.44 -6.98 -23.28
N LEU A 144 -15.54 -6.05 -23.63
CA LEU A 144 -15.34 -4.83 -22.86
C LEU A 144 -16.58 -3.96 -22.82
N GLN A 145 -17.22 -3.76 -23.97
CA GLN A 145 -18.46 -3.00 -24.07
C GLN A 145 -19.59 -3.66 -23.26
N GLN A 146 -19.73 -4.97 -23.38
CA GLN A 146 -20.74 -5.73 -22.61
C GLN A 146 -20.52 -5.61 -21.10
N ALA A 147 -19.27 -5.75 -20.63
CA ALA A 147 -18.92 -5.61 -19.22
C ALA A 147 -19.16 -4.18 -18.70
N TYR A 148 -18.83 -3.18 -19.51
CA TYR A 148 -19.11 -1.77 -19.21
C TYR A 148 -20.62 -1.53 -19.06
N ASP A 149 -21.42 -1.98 -20.03
CA ASP A 149 -22.88 -1.76 -20.02
C ASP A 149 -23.56 -2.50 -18.85
N ALA A 150 -23.11 -3.72 -18.53
CA ALA A 150 -23.60 -4.47 -17.37
C ALA A 150 -23.30 -3.78 -16.03
N GLY A 151 -22.17 -3.09 -15.93
CA GLY A 151 -21.75 -2.38 -14.72
C GLY A 151 -22.11 -0.89 -14.68
N LYS A 152 -22.80 -0.34 -15.68
CA LYS A 152 -22.98 1.11 -15.90
C LYS A 152 -23.49 1.88 -14.68
N GLY A 153 -24.34 1.26 -13.86
CA GLY A 153 -24.83 1.86 -12.62
C GLY A 153 -23.74 2.05 -11.53
N ASN A 154 -22.64 1.30 -11.62
CA ASN A 154 -21.53 1.35 -10.67
C ASN A 154 -20.38 2.29 -11.12
N TRP A 155 -20.41 2.77 -12.38
CA TRP A 155 -19.35 3.60 -12.94
C TRP A 155 -19.54 5.09 -12.68
N GLN A 156 -20.14 5.43 -11.53
CA GLN A 156 -20.38 6.83 -11.18
C GLN A 156 -19.10 7.45 -10.59
N THR A 157 -18.64 8.53 -11.23
CA THR A 157 -17.63 9.41 -10.65
C THR A 157 -18.33 10.48 -9.84
N PRO A 158 -17.88 10.78 -8.60
CA PRO A 158 -18.49 11.81 -7.79
C PRO A 158 -18.30 13.18 -8.43
N ALA A 159 -19.14 14.14 -8.03
CA ALA A 159 -18.89 15.54 -8.35
C ALA A 159 -17.56 15.98 -7.72
N LEU A 160 -16.76 16.74 -8.50
CA LEU A 160 -15.49 17.29 -8.03
C LEU A 160 -15.63 18.80 -7.85
N TYR A 161 -14.95 19.30 -6.82
CA TYR A 161 -14.97 20.71 -6.43
C TYR A 161 -13.53 21.19 -6.29
N ARG A 162 -13.22 22.31 -6.93
CA ARG A 162 -11.96 23.02 -6.72
C ARG A 162 -12.26 24.21 -5.84
N VAL A 163 -11.65 24.27 -4.69
CA VAL A 163 -11.83 25.36 -3.75
C VAL A 163 -10.50 26.02 -3.45
N SER A 164 -10.55 27.33 -3.24
CA SER A 164 -9.47 28.07 -2.58
C SER A 164 -9.89 28.39 -1.16
N GLN A 165 -8.97 28.31 -0.20
CA GLN A 165 -9.22 28.59 1.20
C GLN A 165 -8.30 29.63 1.81
N ILE A 166 -8.84 30.41 2.73
CA ILE A 166 -8.08 31.18 3.72
C ILE A 166 -8.36 30.51 5.05
N PHE A 167 -7.32 29.96 5.67
CA PHE A 167 -7.42 29.31 6.98
C PHE A 167 -6.81 30.18 8.05
N LEU A 168 -7.53 30.38 9.14
CA LEU A 168 -7.11 31.12 10.35
C LEU A 168 -7.23 30.19 11.55
N ALA A 169 -6.10 29.79 12.12
CA ALA A 169 -6.08 28.92 13.30
C ALA A 169 -6.57 29.65 14.55
N VAL A 170 -7.27 28.91 15.42
CA VAL A 170 -7.64 29.35 16.75
C VAL A 170 -6.77 28.61 17.76
N PRO A 171 -5.67 29.22 18.25
CA PRO A 171 -4.72 28.52 19.12
C PRO A 171 -5.29 28.26 20.53
N ASP A 172 -6.22 29.10 20.98
CA ASP A 172 -6.86 28.99 22.29
C ASP A 172 -8.27 29.63 22.32
N ALA A 173 -9.01 29.36 23.39
CA ALA A 173 -10.39 29.88 23.54
C ALA A 173 -10.45 31.40 23.64
N GLN A 174 -9.40 32.07 24.10
CA GLN A 174 -9.38 33.52 24.30
C GLN A 174 -9.26 34.26 22.97
N SER A 175 -8.59 33.66 21.98
CA SER A 175 -8.39 34.20 20.63
C SER A 175 -9.60 34.00 19.71
N LEU A 176 -10.55 33.11 20.06
CA LEU A 176 -11.68 32.70 19.22
C LEU A 176 -12.44 33.88 18.62
N GLU A 177 -12.88 34.87 19.44
CA GLU A 177 -13.66 36.00 18.96
C GLU A 177 -12.85 36.96 18.07
N ALA A 178 -11.56 37.16 18.39
CA ALA A 178 -10.68 37.98 17.55
C ALA A 178 -10.47 37.36 16.18
N VAL A 179 -10.20 36.01 16.12
CA VAL A 179 -10.04 35.29 14.87
C VAL A 179 -11.34 35.23 14.08
N ARG A 180 -12.47 35.03 14.73
CA ARG A 180 -13.80 35.09 14.10
C ARG A 180 -14.03 36.43 13.41
N LYS A 181 -13.73 37.55 14.10
CA LYS A 181 -13.85 38.89 13.54
C LYS A 181 -12.96 39.07 12.32
N GLN A 182 -11.71 38.66 12.42
CA GLN A 182 -10.76 38.69 11.30
C GLN A 182 -11.25 37.85 10.11
N ALA A 183 -11.74 36.62 10.35
CA ALA A 183 -12.30 35.78 9.30
C ALA A 183 -13.50 36.43 8.62
N THR A 184 -14.37 37.11 9.41
CA THR A 184 -15.53 37.83 8.88
C THR A 184 -15.12 39.03 8.01
N GLU A 185 -14.12 39.76 8.42
CA GLU A 185 -13.59 40.92 7.65
C GLU A 185 -12.96 40.41 6.33
N LEU A 186 -12.18 39.34 6.37
CA LEU A 186 -11.61 38.74 5.17
C LEU A 186 -12.67 38.17 4.24
N SER A 187 -13.69 37.51 4.79
CA SER A 187 -14.82 37.00 4.00
C SER A 187 -15.53 38.14 3.27
N LYS A 188 -15.91 39.23 3.98
CA LYS A 188 -16.55 40.41 3.37
C LYS A 188 -15.68 41.05 2.29
N LYS A 189 -14.37 41.20 2.56
CA LYS A 189 -13.43 41.75 1.59
C LYS A 189 -13.35 40.89 0.33
N ALA A 190 -13.24 39.55 0.51
CA ALA A 190 -13.20 38.60 -0.58
C ALA A 190 -14.55 38.50 -1.34
N GLN A 191 -15.69 38.68 -0.69
CA GLN A 191 -17.01 38.74 -1.33
C GLN A 191 -17.17 40.01 -2.18
N GLY A 192 -16.63 41.13 -1.72
CA GLY A 192 -16.64 42.41 -2.46
C GLY A 192 -15.76 42.37 -3.72
N THR A 193 -14.63 41.71 -3.64
CA THR A 193 -13.65 41.59 -4.74
C THR A 193 -13.16 40.14 -4.86
N PRO A 194 -13.96 39.21 -5.40
CA PRO A 194 -13.57 37.78 -5.48
C PRO A 194 -12.31 37.53 -6.27
N ALA A 195 -11.91 38.42 -7.18
CA ALA A 195 -10.66 38.29 -7.94
C ALA A 195 -9.41 38.37 -7.04
N ASP A 196 -9.50 39.09 -5.92
CA ASP A 196 -8.38 39.29 -4.99
C ASP A 196 -8.22 38.13 -3.99
N PHE A 197 -9.05 37.11 -4.04
CA PHE A 197 -9.04 35.99 -3.09
C PHE A 197 -7.66 35.34 -2.96
N ALA A 198 -6.99 35.11 -4.08
CA ALA A 198 -5.66 34.49 -4.10
C ALA A 198 -4.62 35.33 -3.35
N ALA A 199 -4.63 36.65 -3.56
CA ALA A 199 -3.75 37.57 -2.84
C ALA A 199 -4.03 37.59 -1.34
N LEU A 200 -5.32 37.58 -0.94
CA LEU A 200 -5.73 37.49 0.45
C LEU A 200 -5.32 36.16 1.08
N ALA A 201 -5.43 35.04 0.35
CA ALA A 201 -4.98 33.73 0.81
C ALA A 201 -3.47 33.69 1.03
N THR A 202 -2.69 34.21 0.09
CA THR A 202 -1.22 34.30 0.22
C THR A 202 -0.81 35.17 1.41
N GLN A 203 -1.53 36.24 1.67
CA GLN A 203 -1.20 37.21 2.73
C GLN A 203 -1.64 36.74 4.13
N TYR A 204 -2.81 36.12 4.24
CA TYR A 204 -3.45 35.88 5.53
C TYR A 204 -3.67 34.41 5.90
N SER A 205 -3.61 33.48 4.94
CA SER A 205 -3.84 32.08 5.24
C SER A 205 -2.69 31.48 6.03
N GLN A 206 -3.04 30.78 7.12
CA GLN A 206 -2.08 30.02 7.93
C GLN A 206 -1.91 28.56 7.45
N ASP A 207 -2.66 28.16 6.43
CA ASP A 207 -2.41 26.90 5.72
C ASP A 207 -1.25 27.07 4.72
N ARG A 208 -0.04 26.79 5.17
CA ARG A 208 1.18 26.93 4.38
C ARG A 208 1.21 26.08 3.10
N LEU A 209 0.47 24.97 3.08
CA LEU A 209 0.45 24.08 1.92
C LEU A 209 -0.26 24.69 0.72
N THR A 210 -1.25 25.54 0.96
CA THR A 210 -2.08 26.14 -0.09
C THR A 210 -1.90 27.64 -0.23
N ALA A 211 -1.46 28.34 0.82
CA ALA A 211 -1.33 29.82 0.85
C ALA A 211 -0.52 30.38 -0.34
N GLU A 212 0.67 29.79 -0.63
CA GLU A 212 1.53 30.22 -1.73
C GLU A 212 0.90 30.04 -3.12
N ARG A 213 -0.11 29.14 -3.22
CA ARG A 213 -0.88 28.90 -4.44
C ARG A 213 -2.23 29.62 -4.42
N GLY A 214 -2.34 30.71 -3.65
CA GLY A 214 -3.60 31.47 -3.52
C GLY A 214 -4.72 30.70 -2.83
N GLY A 215 -4.36 29.77 -1.96
CA GLY A 215 -5.30 28.93 -1.22
C GLY A 215 -5.85 27.73 -1.99
N ASP A 216 -5.41 27.48 -3.23
CA ASP A 216 -5.94 26.40 -4.10
C ASP A 216 -5.64 25.00 -3.53
N THR A 217 -6.70 24.24 -3.24
CA THR A 217 -6.61 22.87 -2.73
C THR A 217 -6.66 21.80 -3.82
N GLY A 218 -6.79 22.21 -5.09
CA GLY A 218 -6.99 21.31 -6.21
C GLY A 218 -8.43 20.80 -6.36
N LEU A 219 -8.65 20.05 -7.44
CA LEU A 219 -9.95 19.45 -7.74
C LEU A 219 -10.10 18.13 -6.96
N GLN A 220 -11.15 18.03 -6.13
CA GLN A 220 -11.35 16.88 -5.24
C GLN A 220 -12.83 16.62 -4.96
N PRO A 221 -13.21 15.38 -4.61
CA PRO A 221 -14.58 15.08 -4.16
C PRO A 221 -14.91 15.83 -2.87
N LEU A 222 -16.18 16.18 -2.69
CA LEU A 222 -16.68 16.89 -1.50
C LEU A 222 -16.30 16.17 -0.18
N GLN A 223 -16.23 14.84 -0.20
CA GLN A 223 -15.89 14.01 0.96
C GLN A 223 -14.45 14.20 1.46
N GLN A 224 -13.54 14.67 0.61
CA GLN A 224 -12.14 14.94 0.98
C GLN A 224 -11.96 16.29 1.67
N LEU A 225 -12.94 17.19 1.56
CA LEU A 225 -12.93 18.45 2.29
C LEU A 225 -13.21 18.23 3.79
N VAL A 226 -12.77 19.17 4.61
CA VAL A 226 -13.09 19.22 6.04
C VAL A 226 -14.61 19.15 6.23
N PRO A 227 -15.14 18.33 7.16
CA PRO A 227 -16.58 18.08 7.29
C PRO A 227 -17.44 19.36 7.38
N GLU A 228 -16.98 20.34 8.14
CA GLU A 228 -17.68 21.62 8.35
C GLU A 228 -17.72 22.46 7.06
N VAL A 229 -16.68 22.37 6.24
CA VAL A 229 -16.54 23.08 4.96
C VAL A 229 -17.47 22.51 3.89
N ARG A 230 -17.77 21.21 3.93
CA ARG A 230 -18.61 20.52 2.92
C ARG A 230 -19.96 21.17 2.75
N GLY A 231 -20.63 21.51 3.87
CA GLY A 231 -21.96 22.14 3.88
C GLY A 231 -21.95 23.53 3.26
N ALA A 232 -20.87 24.29 3.42
CA ALA A 232 -20.70 25.60 2.79
C ALA A 232 -20.45 25.45 1.28
N VAL A 233 -19.50 24.59 0.86
CA VAL A 233 -19.15 24.36 -0.55
C VAL A 233 -20.35 23.87 -1.35
N ALA A 234 -21.17 22.97 -0.79
CA ALA A 234 -22.36 22.44 -1.47
C ALA A 234 -23.42 23.53 -1.81
N LYS A 235 -23.38 24.66 -1.12
CA LYS A 235 -24.31 25.78 -1.31
C LYS A 235 -23.74 26.92 -2.16
N LEU A 236 -22.42 26.92 -2.38
CA LEU A 236 -21.77 27.98 -3.14
C LEU A 236 -21.99 27.78 -4.66
N LYS A 237 -22.11 28.89 -5.34
CA LYS A 237 -21.98 28.96 -6.79
C LYS A 237 -20.50 29.15 -7.17
N VAL A 238 -20.12 28.67 -8.36
CA VAL A 238 -18.76 28.91 -8.88
C VAL A 238 -18.47 30.40 -8.90
N GLY A 239 -17.32 30.79 -8.37
CA GLY A 239 -16.90 32.19 -8.17
C GLY A 239 -17.30 32.80 -6.84
N ALA A 240 -18.26 32.24 -6.12
CA ALA A 240 -18.72 32.77 -4.85
C ALA A 240 -17.78 32.43 -3.68
N VAL A 241 -17.83 33.32 -2.65
CA VAL A 241 -17.05 33.20 -1.41
C VAL A 241 -17.99 32.95 -0.25
N SER A 242 -17.66 32.02 0.63
CA SER A 242 -18.46 31.69 1.82
C SER A 242 -18.36 32.74 2.92
N GLU A 243 -19.35 32.75 3.83
CA GLU A 243 -19.14 33.24 5.20
C GLU A 243 -18.05 32.36 5.89
N PRO A 244 -17.44 32.87 6.99
CA PRO A 244 -16.50 32.09 7.76
C PRO A 244 -17.13 30.79 8.27
N VAL A 245 -16.46 29.66 7.99
CA VAL A 245 -16.86 28.34 8.46
C VAL A 245 -15.95 27.95 9.61
N GLN A 246 -16.51 27.68 10.77
CA GLN A 246 -15.75 27.25 11.94
C GLN A 246 -15.53 25.73 11.91
N SER A 247 -14.29 25.29 12.13
CA SER A 247 -13.90 23.92 12.42
C SER A 247 -13.23 23.82 13.79
N ALA A 248 -12.88 22.62 14.21
CA ALA A 248 -12.12 22.40 15.44
C ALA A 248 -10.74 23.10 15.45
N ALA A 249 -10.13 23.31 14.27
CA ALA A 249 -8.81 23.92 14.12
C ALA A 249 -8.86 25.46 13.99
N GLY A 250 -10.00 26.04 13.62
CA GLY A 250 -10.12 27.48 13.37
C GLY A 250 -11.22 27.82 12.38
N PHE A 251 -11.02 28.94 11.65
CA PHE A 251 -11.99 29.46 10.68
C PHE A 251 -11.45 29.29 9.25
N HIS A 252 -12.35 28.92 8.34
CA HIS A 252 -12.13 28.80 6.92
C HIS A 252 -13.01 29.78 6.16
N VAL A 253 -12.43 30.57 5.27
CA VAL A 253 -13.16 31.33 4.25
C VAL A 253 -12.87 30.61 2.92
N ILE A 254 -13.93 30.23 2.23
CA ILE A 254 -13.84 29.32 1.06
C ILE A 254 -14.36 30.06 -0.18
N LYS A 255 -13.62 29.96 -1.28
CA LYS A 255 -14.10 30.32 -2.62
C LYS A 255 -14.23 29.07 -3.46
N LEU A 256 -15.40 28.81 -4.04
CA LEU A 256 -15.59 27.76 -5.02
C LEU A 256 -15.09 28.27 -6.39
N THR A 257 -14.01 27.69 -6.92
CA THR A 257 -13.40 28.12 -8.17
C THR A 257 -13.85 27.31 -9.38
N GLU A 258 -14.14 26.00 -9.17
CA GLU A 258 -14.61 25.10 -10.22
C GLU A 258 -15.49 23.99 -9.62
N GLN A 259 -16.47 23.55 -10.39
CA GLN A 259 -17.30 22.39 -10.06
C GLN A 259 -17.48 21.52 -11.31
N GLN A 260 -17.15 20.24 -11.19
CA GLN A 260 -17.44 19.24 -12.19
C GLN A 260 -18.60 18.37 -11.67
N PRO A 261 -19.68 18.20 -12.44
CA PRO A 261 -20.82 17.39 -12.01
C PRO A 261 -20.43 15.91 -11.92
N ALA A 262 -21.14 15.18 -11.08
CA ALA A 262 -21.09 13.72 -11.11
C ALA A 262 -21.48 13.21 -12.50
N ARG A 263 -20.78 12.21 -12.98
CA ARG A 263 -21.06 11.60 -14.28
C ARG A 263 -20.74 10.11 -14.28
N THR A 264 -21.22 9.41 -15.26
CA THR A 264 -20.74 8.04 -15.50
C THR A 264 -19.36 8.11 -16.16
N ALA A 265 -18.39 7.36 -15.63
CA ALA A 265 -17.08 7.19 -16.26
C ALA A 265 -17.27 6.52 -17.64
N THR A 266 -16.49 6.94 -18.62
CA THR A 266 -16.55 6.37 -19.98
C THR A 266 -15.86 5.00 -20.01
N LEU A 267 -16.18 4.20 -21.05
CA LEU A 267 -15.49 2.93 -21.29
C LEU A 267 -13.96 3.13 -21.44
N ASP A 268 -13.54 4.21 -22.10
CA ASP A 268 -12.11 4.48 -22.29
C ASP A 268 -11.38 4.75 -20.98
N GLU A 269 -12.02 5.46 -20.04
CA GLU A 269 -11.47 5.71 -18.71
C GLU A 269 -11.35 4.43 -17.87
N LEU A 270 -12.23 3.46 -18.10
CA LEU A 270 -12.29 2.20 -17.36
C LEU A 270 -11.63 1.03 -18.12
N ARG A 271 -11.15 1.24 -19.34
CA ARG A 271 -10.66 0.19 -20.24
C ARG A 271 -9.63 -0.72 -19.56
N ASP A 272 -8.61 -0.15 -18.98
CA ASP A 272 -7.53 -0.93 -18.36
C ASP A 272 -8.03 -1.69 -17.13
N GLN A 273 -8.85 -1.06 -16.30
CA GLN A 273 -9.45 -1.69 -15.12
C GLN A 273 -10.36 -2.85 -15.52
N LEU A 274 -11.22 -2.66 -16.50
CA LEU A 274 -12.12 -3.71 -17.01
C LEU A 274 -11.33 -4.83 -17.68
N THR A 275 -10.30 -4.50 -18.46
CA THR A 275 -9.43 -5.50 -19.08
C THR A 275 -8.77 -6.38 -18.02
N GLN A 276 -8.18 -5.79 -17.00
CA GLN A 276 -7.55 -6.55 -15.90
C GLN A 276 -8.56 -7.42 -15.16
N ALA A 277 -9.74 -6.89 -14.82
CA ALA A 277 -10.79 -7.64 -14.13
C ALA A 277 -11.30 -8.82 -14.95
N LEU A 278 -11.59 -8.61 -16.23
CA LEU A 278 -12.05 -9.68 -17.14
C LEU A 278 -10.99 -10.76 -17.34
N ARG A 279 -9.71 -10.37 -17.51
CA ARG A 279 -8.61 -11.34 -17.64
C ARG A 279 -8.43 -12.16 -16.36
N ALA A 280 -8.49 -11.54 -15.19
CA ALA A 280 -8.40 -12.24 -13.91
C ALA A 280 -9.58 -13.23 -13.75
N GLN A 281 -10.80 -12.79 -14.02
CA GLN A 281 -11.99 -13.64 -13.98
C GLN A 281 -11.89 -14.81 -14.97
N ARG A 282 -11.43 -14.55 -16.19
CA ARG A 282 -11.26 -15.60 -17.21
C ARG A 282 -10.21 -16.62 -16.82
N GLN A 283 -9.10 -16.15 -16.26
CA GLN A 283 -8.04 -17.03 -15.75
C GLN A 283 -8.56 -17.96 -14.65
N GLU A 284 -9.33 -17.40 -13.70
CA GLU A 284 -9.96 -18.19 -12.63
C GLU A 284 -10.93 -19.23 -13.19
N GLN A 285 -11.76 -18.87 -14.18
CA GLN A 285 -12.68 -19.79 -14.83
C GLN A 285 -11.94 -20.95 -15.52
N ILE A 286 -10.83 -20.65 -16.24
CA ILE A 286 -10.02 -21.67 -16.91
C ILE A 286 -9.37 -22.59 -15.85
N ALA A 287 -8.83 -22.01 -14.77
CA ALA A 287 -8.22 -22.76 -13.68
C ALA A 287 -9.23 -23.70 -13.02
N GLN A 288 -10.43 -23.19 -12.72
CA GLN A 288 -11.50 -24.01 -12.13
C GLN A 288 -11.93 -25.13 -13.06
N ALA A 289 -12.15 -24.84 -14.35
CA ALA A 289 -12.52 -25.85 -15.34
C ALA A 289 -11.43 -26.94 -15.49
N TYR A 290 -10.15 -26.56 -15.40
CA TYR A 290 -9.05 -27.51 -15.40
C TYR A 290 -9.10 -28.45 -14.19
N LEU A 291 -9.30 -27.92 -12.97
CA LEU A 291 -9.40 -28.71 -11.75
C LEU A 291 -10.65 -29.62 -11.78
N ASP A 292 -11.78 -29.11 -12.23
CA ASP A 292 -13.02 -29.91 -12.37
C ASP A 292 -12.83 -31.04 -13.37
N GLY A 293 -12.12 -30.79 -14.48
CA GLY A 293 -11.77 -31.81 -15.46
C GLY A 293 -10.90 -32.92 -14.85
N MET A 294 -9.95 -32.59 -14.00
CA MET A 294 -9.12 -33.58 -13.31
C MET A 294 -9.94 -34.42 -12.31
N LEU A 295 -10.85 -33.78 -11.55
CA LEU A 295 -11.72 -34.48 -10.60
C LEU A 295 -12.70 -35.42 -11.31
N ASN A 296 -13.22 -35.03 -12.47
CA ASN A 296 -14.16 -35.83 -13.24
C ASN A 296 -13.49 -37.04 -13.95
N THR A 297 -12.18 -36.95 -14.21
CA THR A 297 -11.41 -38.05 -14.82
C THR A 297 -10.81 -39.01 -13.80
N ALA A 298 -10.71 -38.63 -12.53
CA ALA A 298 -10.21 -39.44 -11.42
C ALA A 298 -11.36 -40.01 -10.61
N THR A 299 -11.19 -41.26 -10.13
CA THR A 299 -12.14 -41.85 -9.17
C THR A 299 -11.84 -41.27 -7.78
N LEU A 300 -12.61 -40.27 -7.35
CA LEU A 300 -12.53 -39.76 -5.99
C LEU A 300 -13.19 -40.74 -5.05
N SER A 301 -12.45 -41.30 -4.08
CA SER A 301 -12.95 -42.12 -3.00
C SER A 301 -12.57 -41.50 -1.65
N ILE A 302 -13.54 -41.27 -0.79
CA ILE A 302 -13.32 -40.77 0.57
C ILE A 302 -13.75 -41.84 1.54
N ASP A 303 -12.85 -42.39 2.36
CA ASP A 303 -13.16 -43.30 3.43
C ASP A 303 -13.69 -42.51 4.65
N GLY A 304 -15.02 -42.53 4.82
CA GLY A 304 -15.68 -41.79 5.90
C GLY A 304 -15.36 -42.35 7.29
N ALA A 305 -15.04 -43.65 7.40
CA ALA A 305 -14.72 -44.28 8.69
C ALA A 305 -13.32 -43.81 9.16
N GLU A 306 -12.33 -43.80 8.25
CA GLU A 306 -10.98 -43.28 8.56
C GLU A 306 -11.01 -41.80 8.82
N LEU A 307 -11.80 -41.02 8.07
CA LEU A 307 -11.97 -39.59 8.30
C LEU A 307 -12.49 -39.29 9.72
N ASN A 308 -13.53 -40.04 10.18
CA ASN A 308 -14.08 -39.86 11.53
C ASN A 308 -13.05 -40.20 12.62
N LYS A 309 -12.27 -41.27 12.47
CA LYS A 309 -11.20 -41.61 13.43
C LYS A 309 -10.19 -40.49 13.60
N VAL A 310 -9.77 -39.83 12.49
CA VAL A 310 -8.82 -38.70 12.54
C VAL A 310 -9.46 -37.49 13.24
N LEU A 311 -10.74 -37.21 13.01
CA LEU A 311 -11.43 -36.09 13.65
C LEU A 311 -11.60 -36.30 15.16
N GLU A 312 -11.85 -37.53 15.59
CA GLU A 312 -11.99 -37.88 17.01
C GLU A 312 -10.65 -37.89 17.75
N SER A 313 -9.55 -38.21 17.08
CA SER A 313 -8.22 -38.26 17.69
C SER A 313 -7.61 -36.87 17.94
N ASN A 314 -8.19 -35.82 17.40
CA ASN A 314 -7.72 -34.43 17.54
C ASN A 314 -8.57 -33.59 18.52
N GLN A 315 -9.50 -34.20 19.27
CA GLN A 315 -10.21 -33.58 20.37
C GLN A 315 -9.57 -33.97 21.71
#